data_7a0a1a78ae9f85572ea2f52775911014
#
_entry.id   7a0a1a78ae9f85572ea2f52775911014
#
_cell.length_a   1.000
_cell.length_b   1.000
_cell.length_c   1.000
_cell.angle_alpha   90.00
_cell.angle_beta   90.00
_cell.angle_gamma   90.00
#
_symmetry.space_group_name_H-M   'P 1'
#
loop_
_entity.id
_entity.type
_entity.pdbx_description
1 polymer ?
#
loop_
_entity_poly.entity_id
_entity_poly.type
_entity_poly.pdbx_seq_one_letter_code
_entity_poly.pdbx_strand_id
1 'polypeptide(L)'
;MIQYEQTQYFYLLLLIPIMVLAYLLFTLWKKRIQNTMASTTMLSQIAPERSFFKGWAKQVLLWLGVACICIGLVNPQIGTELETVKREGVDIVFAIDVSKSMLAEDIAPNRLEKAKRLTSELINQLVSDRVGIIAYASAAIPHLPITTDYATARMFLTSLDTNMISSQGTAISAAIRLAETYFDDENQTNKVVCIISDGEDHGEDALAVVKQASELGITFFTVVVGTEKGSVIPIQQGNSIA
;
A
#
# COMPACT_ATOMS: atom_id res chain seq x y z
N MET A 1 16.57 11.54 -6.65
CA MET A 1 16.74 12.98 -6.98
C MET A 1 16.91 13.78 -5.69
N ILE A 2 17.75 14.83 -5.67
CA ILE A 2 17.87 15.72 -4.50
C ILE A 2 16.66 16.65 -4.53
N GLN A 3 15.81 16.56 -3.54
CA GLN A 3 14.69 17.49 -3.35
C GLN A 3 15.07 18.53 -2.31
N TYR A 4 14.76 19.79 -2.59
CA TYR A 4 14.98 20.90 -1.70
C TYR A 4 13.63 21.27 -1.05
N GLU A 5 13.51 21.08 0.26
CA GLU A 5 12.25 21.30 0.97
C GLU A 5 11.87 22.80 0.97
N GLN A 6 12.85 23.67 1.04
CA GLN A 6 12.60 25.11 1.19
C GLN A 6 13.47 25.93 0.22
N THR A 7 13.07 25.98 -1.04
CA THR A 7 13.76 26.73 -2.10
C THR A 7 13.82 28.23 -1.84
N GLN A 8 12.96 28.77 -0.98
CA GLN A 8 12.93 30.19 -0.64
C GLN A 8 14.24 30.68 0.01
N TYR A 9 14.96 29.83 0.73
CA TYR A 9 16.22 30.21 1.37
C TYR A 9 17.40 30.39 0.42
N PHE A 10 17.28 30.00 -0.84
CA PHE A 10 18.29 30.33 -1.86
C PHE A 10 18.47 31.87 -2.02
N TYR A 11 17.43 32.67 -1.75
CA TYR A 11 17.55 34.12 -1.78
C TYR A 11 18.52 34.66 -0.72
N LEU A 12 18.75 33.96 0.40
CA LEU A 12 19.74 34.34 1.41
C LEU A 12 21.18 34.28 0.87
N LEU A 13 21.43 33.48 -0.17
CA LEU A 13 22.75 33.45 -0.83
C LEU A 13 23.10 34.78 -1.48
N LEU A 14 22.10 35.59 -1.82
CA LEU A 14 22.28 36.96 -2.34
C LEU A 14 22.87 37.93 -1.31
N LEU A 15 22.84 37.55 -0.03
CA LEU A 15 23.48 38.30 1.05
C LEU A 15 25.00 38.28 0.95
N ILE A 16 25.61 37.22 0.37
CA ILE A 16 27.06 37.09 0.21
C ILE A 16 27.63 38.17 -0.69
N PRO A 17 27.15 38.44 -1.92
CA PRO A 17 27.68 39.52 -2.76
C PRO A 17 27.47 40.90 -2.11
N ILE A 18 26.40 41.11 -1.36
CA ILE A 18 26.17 42.36 -0.61
C ILE A 18 27.26 42.54 0.46
N MET A 19 27.58 41.48 1.21
CA MET A 19 28.67 41.49 2.20
C MET A 19 30.04 41.74 1.56
N VAL A 20 30.31 41.15 0.40
CA VAL A 20 31.55 41.37 -0.37
C VAL A 20 31.64 42.86 -0.78
N LEU A 21 30.56 43.40 -1.34
CA LEU A 21 30.48 44.79 -1.76
C LEU A 21 30.73 45.75 -0.56
N ALA A 22 30.06 45.50 0.57
CA ALA A 22 30.22 46.28 1.79
C ALA A 22 31.68 46.23 2.30
N TYR A 23 32.30 45.05 2.24
CA TYR A 23 33.73 44.92 2.63
C TYR A 23 34.66 45.69 1.69
N LEU A 24 34.42 45.62 0.37
CA LEU A 24 35.20 46.41 -0.59
C LEU A 24 35.05 47.90 -0.36
N LEU A 25 33.86 48.39 -0.16
CA LEU A 25 33.60 49.80 0.16
C LEU A 25 34.30 50.23 1.47
N PHE A 26 34.20 49.37 2.50
CA PHE A 26 34.86 49.62 3.76
C PHE A 26 36.40 49.69 3.63
N THR A 27 37.00 48.77 2.86
CA THR A 27 38.45 48.76 2.62
C THR A 27 38.93 49.99 1.82
N LEU A 28 38.15 50.41 0.82
CA LEU A 28 38.41 51.64 0.07
C LEU A 28 38.31 52.88 0.94
N TRP A 29 37.26 52.98 1.75
CA TRP A 29 37.04 54.06 2.70
C TRP A 29 38.18 54.13 3.73
N LYS A 30 38.55 52.97 4.28
CA LYS A 30 39.66 52.84 5.23
C LYS A 30 41.00 53.32 4.62
N LYS A 31 41.32 52.94 3.37
CA LYS A 31 42.48 53.38 2.64
C LYS A 31 42.47 54.92 2.47
N ARG A 32 41.33 55.52 2.11
CA ARG A 32 41.19 56.96 1.95
C ARG A 32 41.52 57.68 3.26
N ILE A 33 40.91 57.28 4.37
CA ILE A 33 41.15 57.90 5.67
C ILE A 33 42.64 57.75 6.11
N GLN A 34 43.20 56.57 5.90
CA GLN A 34 44.60 56.32 6.25
C GLN A 34 45.57 57.24 5.48
N ASN A 35 45.32 57.42 4.18
CA ASN A 35 46.15 58.30 3.36
C ASN A 35 46.00 59.80 3.72
N THR A 36 44.90 60.17 4.39
CA THR A 36 44.65 61.57 4.81
C THR A 36 45.25 61.84 6.20
N MET A 37 45.30 60.87 7.10
CA MET A 37 45.69 61.05 8.49
C MET A 37 47.15 60.73 8.80
N ALA A 38 47.84 59.89 8.04
CA ALA A 38 49.24 59.53 8.33
C ALA A 38 50.01 59.18 7.10
N SER A 39 51.33 59.59 7.07
CA SER A 39 52.19 59.06 6.00
C SER A 39 52.40 57.53 6.16
N THR A 40 52.56 56.81 5.05
CA THR A 40 52.76 55.37 5.03
C THR A 40 53.93 54.92 5.93
N THR A 41 54.93 55.75 6.14
CA THR A 41 56.09 55.46 6.98
C THR A 41 55.74 55.47 8.50
N MET A 42 54.84 56.32 8.96
CA MET A 42 54.40 56.33 10.37
C MET A 42 53.47 55.09 10.65
N LEU A 43 52.63 54.74 9.70
CA LEU A 43 51.76 53.58 9.86
C LEU A 43 52.50 52.27 10.01
N SER A 44 53.64 52.08 9.30
CA SER A 44 54.46 50.88 9.40
C SER A 44 55.22 50.77 10.72
N GLN A 45 55.51 51.88 11.36
CA GLN A 45 56.14 51.92 12.71
C GLN A 45 55.14 51.59 13.84
N ILE A 46 53.89 52.04 13.72
CA ILE A 46 52.83 51.78 14.74
C ILE A 46 52.26 50.42 14.69
N ALA A 47 52.21 49.79 13.53
CA ALA A 47 51.60 48.47 13.36
C ALA A 47 52.44 47.54 12.46
N PRO A 48 53.62 47.08 12.91
CA PRO A 48 54.56 46.28 12.12
C PRO A 48 54.00 44.89 11.76
N GLU A 49 53.08 44.35 12.55
CA GLU A 49 52.51 43.00 12.34
C GLU A 49 51.23 42.98 11.50
N ARG A 50 50.91 44.05 10.80
CA ARG A 50 49.68 44.11 10.00
C ARG A 50 49.79 43.26 8.73
N SER A 51 49.42 41.97 8.85
CA SER A 51 49.39 41.06 7.73
C SER A 51 48.05 41.25 6.95
N PHE A 52 48.18 41.65 5.70
CA PHE A 52 47.06 41.72 4.76
C PHE A 52 46.38 40.38 4.58
N PHE A 53 47.14 39.26 4.60
CA PHE A 53 46.68 37.92 4.47
C PHE A 53 45.75 37.48 5.61
N LYS A 54 46.07 37.80 6.87
CA LYS A 54 45.24 37.47 8.04
C LYS A 54 43.89 38.18 7.97
N GLY A 55 43.82 39.41 7.51
CA GLY A 55 42.57 40.14 7.34
C GLY A 55 41.67 39.58 6.27
N TRP A 56 42.25 39.20 5.13
CA TRP A 56 41.53 38.61 4.02
C TRP A 56 41.04 37.17 4.36
N ALA A 57 41.91 36.36 4.95
CA ALA A 57 41.54 35.00 5.36
C ALA A 57 40.38 34.96 6.35
N LYS A 58 40.37 35.86 7.32
CA LYS A 58 39.25 36.01 8.28
C LYS A 58 37.92 36.31 7.57
N GLN A 59 37.97 37.16 6.55
CA GLN A 59 36.77 37.57 5.84
C GLN A 59 36.24 36.45 4.93
N VAL A 60 37.15 35.72 4.25
CA VAL A 60 36.77 34.55 3.42
C VAL A 60 36.15 33.46 4.29
N LEU A 61 36.71 33.20 5.48
CA LEU A 61 36.16 32.21 6.41
C LEU A 61 34.74 32.60 6.88
N LEU A 62 34.50 33.89 7.11
CA LEU A 62 33.18 34.41 7.48
C LEU A 62 32.15 34.18 6.34
N TRP A 63 32.53 34.51 5.10
CA TRP A 63 31.63 34.30 3.96
C TRP A 63 31.34 32.81 3.71
N LEU A 64 32.35 31.94 3.89
CA LEU A 64 32.21 30.52 3.79
C LEU A 64 31.26 29.96 4.88
N GLY A 65 31.37 30.47 6.11
CA GLY A 65 30.47 30.13 7.20
C GLY A 65 29.00 30.49 6.88
N VAL A 66 28.79 31.72 6.37
CA VAL A 66 27.45 32.17 5.95
C VAL A 66 26.90 31.28 4.81
N ALA A 67 27.75 30.93 3.83
CA ALA A 67 27.36 30.04 2.74
C ALA A 67 26.94 28.68 3.26
N CYS A 68 27.71 28.08 4.18
CA CYS A 68 27.35 26.79 4.79
C CYS A 68 26.02 26.84 5.56
N ILE A 69 25.78 27.94 6.30
CA ILE A 69 24.50 28.13 7.01
C ILE A 69 23.35 28.22 6.01
N CYS A 70 23.50 28.98 4.91
CA CYS A 70 22.47 29.09 3.88
C CYS A 70 22.16 27.72 3.24
N ILE A 71 23.19 26.92 2.93
CA ILE A 71 23.01 25.57 2.38
C ILE A 71 22.32 24.65 3.40
N GLY A 72 22.68 24.76 4.69
CA GLY A 72 22.02 23.98 5.75
C GLY A 72 20.54 24.33 5.92
N LEU A 73 20.17 25.61 5.77
CA LEU A 73 18.78 26.05 5.86
C LEU A 73 17.91 25.59 4.68
N VAL A 74 18.51 25.34 3.51
CA VAL A 74 17.80 24.79 2.34
C VAL A 74 17.37 23.33 2.57
N ASN A 75 17.96 22.66 3.58
CA ASN A 75 17.66 21.28 3.96
C ASN A 75 17.60 20.33 2.74
N PRO A 76 18.74 20.05 2.09
CA PRO A 76 18.77 19.13 0.98
C PRO A 76 18.39 17.72 1.47
N GLN A 77 17.20 17.25 1.14
CA GLN A 77 16.76 15.89 1.43
C GLN A 77 17.13 14.98 0.27
N ILE A 78 17.77 13.89 0.60
CA ILE A 78 17.87 12.77 -0.34
C ILE A 78 16.52 12.06 -0.26
N GLY A 79 15.59 12.49 -1.11
CA GLY A 79 14.29 11.84 -1.20
C GLY A 79 14.48 10.39 -1.66
N THR A 80 14.16 9.44 -0.81
CA THR A 80 13.70 8.15 -1.28
C THR A 80 12.37 8.45 -1.97
N GLU A 81 12.33 8.40 -3.29
CA GLU A 81 11.06 8.24 -3.98
C GLU A 81 10.38 7.06 -3.32
N LEU A 82 9.17 7.27 -2.81
CA LEU A 82 8.29 6.17 -2.51
C LEU A 82 8.03 5.50 -3.86
N GLU A 83 8.94 4.60 -4.24
CA GLU A 83 8.62 3.63 -5.27
C GLU A 83 7.36 2.93 -4.74
N THR A 84 6.22 3.21 -5.36
CA THR A 84 5.05 2.38 -5.19
C THR A 84 5.50 0.99 -5.63
N VAL A 85 5.90 0.17 -4.66
CA VAL A 85 6.22 -1.23 -4.92
C VAL A 85 4.94 -1.81 -5.48
N LYS A 86 4.89 -1.94 -6.81
CA LYS A 86 3.83 -2.65 -7.49
C LYS A 86 3.84 -4.05 -6.89
N ARG A 87 2.89 -4.35 -6.02
CA ARG A 87 2.74 -5.70 -5.50
C ARG A 87 2.39 -6.57 -6.70
N GLU A 88 3.26 -7.49 -7.05
CA GLU A 88 3.01 -8.50 -8.11
C GLU A 88 2.09 -9.62 -7.62
N GLY A 89 1.43 -9.45 -6.47
CA GLY A 89 0.50 -10.42 -5.90
C GLY A 89 -0.87 -10.38 -6.57
N VAL A 90 -1.65 -11.44 -6.38
CA VAL A 90 -3.03 -11.59 -6.83
C VAL A 90 -3.96 -11.41 -5.65
N ASP A 91 -5.09 -10.75 -5.86
CA ASP A 91 -6.18 -10.68 -4.89
C ASP A 91 -7.18 -11.79 -5.21
N ILE A 92 -7.30 -12.76 -4.31
CA ILE A 92 -8.14 -13.94 -4.51
C ILE A 92 -9.31 -13.90 -3.51
N VAL A 93 -10.52 -13.86 -4.02
CA VAL A 93 -11.73 -14.01 -3.21
C VAL A 93 -12.30 -15.40 -3.40
N PHE A 94 -12.36 -16.19 -2.32
CA PHE A 94 -13.01 -17.48 -2.29
C PHE A 94 -14.48 -17.30 -1.92
N ALA A 95 -15.37 -17.54 -2.87
CA ALA A 95 -16.81 -17.58 -2.66
C ALA A 95 -17.21 -19.06 -2.44
N ILE A 96 -17.59 -19.40 -1.20
CA ILE A 96 -17.87 -20.77 -0.79
C ILE A 96 -19.36 -20.92 -0.54
N ASP A 97 -19.94 -21.91 -1.22
CA ASP A 97 -21.32 -22.31 -1.06
C ASP A 97 -21.52 -22.96 0.33
N VAL A 98 -22.45 -22.42 1.09
CA VAL A 98 -22.85 -22.94 2.41
C VAL A 98 -24.33 -23.37 2.42
N SER A 99 -24.91 -23.64 1.24
CA SER A 99 -26.24 -24.20 1.12
C SER A 99 -26.34 -25.59 1.75
N LYS A 100 -27.55 -26.05 2.04
CA LYS A 100 -27.73 -27.38 2.67
C LYS A 100 -27.35 -28.55 1.75
N SER A 101 -27.35 -28.37 0.43
CA SER A 101 -26.84 -29.37 -0.50
C SER A 101 -25.37 -29.71 -0.27
N MET A 102 -24.60 -28.78 0.26
CA MET A 102 -23.20 -28.98 0.63
C MET A 102 -23.00 -29.92 1.84
N LEU A 103 -24.07 -30.33 2.53
CA LEU A 103 -24.00 -31.38 3.56
C LEU A 103 -24.05 -32.80 2.95
N ALA A 104 -24.28 -32.94 1.65
CA ALA A 104 -24.28 -34.25 0.99
C ALA A 104 -22.95 -35.00 1.21
N GLU A 105 -23.07 -36.32 1.47
CA GLU A 105 -21.94 -37.19 1.85
C GLU A 105 -21.45 -38.06 0.69
N ASP A 106 -21.71 -37.64 -0.55
CA ASP A 106 -21.17 -38.30 -1.74
C ASP A 106 -19.64 -38.21 -1.85
N ILE A 107 -19.07 -37.24 -1.18
CA ILE A 107 -17.63 -37.07 -0.98
C ILE A 107 -17.35 -36.97 0.53
N ALA A 108 -16.49 -37.83 1.05
CA ALA A 108 -16.19 -37.87 2.47
C ALA A 108 -15.38 -36.66 2.96
N PRO A 109 -15.69 -36.05 4.12
CA PRO A 109 -16.80 -36.37 5.01
C PRO A 109 -18.16 -35.82 4.51
N ASN A 110 -18.18 -34.66 3.88
CA ASN A 110 -19.25 -34.02 3.12
C ASN A 110 -18.67 -33.01 2.14
N ARG A 111 -19.49 -32.45 1.24
CA ARG A 111 -19.05 -31.49 0.21
C ARG A 111 -18.44 -30.22 0.83
N LEU A 112 -19.05 -29.64 1.88
CA LEU A 112 -18.55 -28.43 2.53
C LEU A 112 -17.17 -28.64 3.16
N GLU A 113 -16.99 -29.73 3.91
CA GLU A 113 -15.69 -30.02 4.50
C GLU A 113 -14.61 -30.31 3.46
N LYS A 114 -14.99 -30.91 2.33
CA LYS A 114 -14.08 -31.07 1.19
C LYS A 114 -13.71 -29.74 0.56
N ALA A 115 -14.68 -28.84 0.37
CA ALA A 115 -14.45 -27.47 -0.11
C ALA A 115 -13.49 -26.69 0.80
N LYS A 116 -13.70 -26.74 2.12
CA LYS A 116 -12.82 -26.13 3.11
C LYS A 116 -11.38 -26.66 3.01
N ARG A 117 -11.21 -27.97 2.88
CA ARG A 117 -9.87 -28.58 2.74
C ARG A 117 -9.17 -28.12 1.46
N LEU A 118 -9.86 -28.16 0.32
CA LEU A 118 -9.32 -27.69 -0.95
C LEU A 118 -8.89 -26.22 -0.87
N THR A 119 -9.76 -25.36 -0.32
CA THR A 119 -9.44 -23.94 -0.15
C THR A 119 -8.26 -23.74 0.79
N SER A 120 -8.17 -24.51 1.88
CA SER A 120 -7.02 -24.44 2.80
C SER A 120 -5.71 -24.85 2.13
N GLU A 121 -5.75 -25.88 1.26
CA GLU A 121 -4.58 -26.31 0.48
C GLU A 121 -4.15 -25.23 -0.52
N LEU A 122 -5.11 -24.60 -1.19
CA LEU A 122 -4.83 -23.47 -2.10
C LEU A 122 -4.18 -22.30 -1.32
N ILE A 123 -4.76 -21.89 -0.19
CA ILE A 123 -4.21 -20.82 0.66
C ILE A 123 -2.78 -21.13 1.12
N ASN A 124 -2.46 -22.40 1.40
CA ASN A 124 -1.10 -22.80 1.82
C ASN A 124 -0.05 -22.68 0.69
N GLN A 125 -0.46 -22.64 -0.56
CA GLN A 125 0.45 -22.47 -1.72
C GLN A 125 0.71 -21.00 -2.06
N LEU A 126 -0.06 -20.08 -1.48
CA LEU A 126 0.08 -18.65 -1.70
C LEU A 126 1.28 -18.09 -0.91
N VAL A 127 2.01 -17.14 -1.50
CA VAL A 127 3.22 -16.57 -0.86
C VAL A 127 3.09 -15.06 -0.65
N SER A 128 2.57 -14.35 -1.65
CA SER A 128 2.50 -12.88 -1.64
C SER A 128 1.10 -12.35 -1.98
N ASP A 129 0.15 -13.26 -2.15
CA ASP A 129 -1.21 -12.96 -2.56
C ASP A 129 -2.07 -12.54 -1.37
N ARG A 130 -3.18 -11.86 -1.64
CA ARG A 130 -4.18 -11.53 -0.61
C ARG A 130 -5.39 -12.42 -0.79
N VAL A 131 -6.00 -12.81 0.32
CA VAL A 131 -7.17 -13.69 0.32
C VAL A 131 -8.35 -13.06 1.02
N GLY A 132 -9.54 -13.20 0.44
CA GLY A 132 -10.82 -12.87 1.04
C GLY A 132 -11.73 -14.09 1.01
N ILE A 133 -12.72 -14.17 1.91
CA ILE A 133 -13.69 -15.25 1.96
C ILE A 133 -15.10 -14.68 2.01
N ILE A 134 -15.94 -15.19 1.15
CA ILE A 134 -17.38 -14.92 1.09
C ILE A 134 -18.12 -16.25 1.29
N ALA A 135 -19.10 -16.27 2.18
CA ALA A 135 -20.04 -17.38 2.28
C ALA A 135 -21.32 -17.02 1.52
N TYR A 136 -21.85 -17.92 0.73
CA TYR A 136 -23.09 -17.67 0.01
C TYR A 136 -24.02 -18.89 -0.02
N ALA A 137 -25.30 -18.60 -0.12
CA ALA A 137 -26.37 -19.55 -0.39
C ALA A 137 -27.44 -18.80 -1.18
N SER A 138 -28.66 -18.59 -0.66
CA SER A 138 -29.65 -17.68 -1.26
C SER A 138 -29.25 -16.21 -1.22
N ALA A 139 -28.29 -15.84 -0.38
CA ALA A 139 -27.69 -14.53 -0.26
C ALA A 139 -26.18 -14.69 -0.04
N ALA A 140 -25.40 -13.65 -0.31
CA ALA A 140 -23.98 -13.62 -0.02
C ALA A 140 -23.71 -12.77 1.21
N ILE A 141 -22.84 -13.26 2.09
CA ILE A 141 -22.40 -12.54 3.29
C ILE A 141 -20.87 -12.42 3.31
N PRO A 142 -20.34 -11.25 3.70
CA PRO A 142 -18.90 -11.09 3.88
C PRO A 142 -18.46 -11.91 5.10
N HIS A 143 -17.46 -12.79 4.90
CA HIS A 143 -16.96 -13.63 5.98
C HIS A 143 -15.56 -13.20 6.43
N LEU A 144 -14.65 -12.94 5.49
CA LEU A 144 -13.32 -12.39 5.74
C LEU A 144 -12.97 -11.37 4.66
N PRO A 145 -12.67 -10.11 4.99
CA PRO A 145 -12.16 -9.13 4.02
C PRO A 145 -10.77 -9.54 3.53
N ILE A 146 -10.32 -8.94 2.42
CA ILE A 146 -9.02 -9.24 1.83
C ILE A 146 -7.89 -8.99 2.83
N THR A 147 -7.06 -10.00 3.06
CA THR A 147 -5.94 -9.98 4.00
C THR A 147 -4.76 -10.81 3.49
N THR A 148 -3.56 -10.51 4.00
CA THR A 148 -2.35 -11.33 3.82
C THR A 148 -2.15 -12.33 4.97
N ASP A 149 -3.01 -12.30 6.00
CA ASP A 149 -2.92 -13.20 7.14
C ASP A 149 -3.62 -14.54 6.83
N TYR A 150 -2.83 -15.48 6.33
CA TYR A 150 -3.32 -16.82 5.99
C TYR A 150 -3.73 -17.65 7.20
N ALA A 151 -3.19 -17.36 8.41
CA ALA A 151 -3.60 -18.05 9.63
C ALA A 151 -5.04 -17.68 10.00
N THR A 152 -5.34 -16.38 9.98
CA THR A 152 -6.69 -15.86 10.15
C THR A 152 -7.62 -16.37 9.06
N ALA A 153 -7.19 -16.40 7.79
CA ALA A 153 -8.00 -16.92 6.68
C ALA A 153 -8.41 -18.38 6.91
N ARG A 154 -7.51 -19.24 7.35
CA ARG A 154 -7.83 -20.65 7.66
C ARG A 154 -8.77 -20.77 8.87
N MET A 155 -8.63 -19.93 9.89
CA MET A 155 -9.54 -19.91 11.03
C MET A 155 -10.97 -19.58 10.60
N PHE A 156 -11.15 -18.54 9.80
CA PHE A 156 -12.45 -18.15 9.24
C PHE A 156 -13.01 -19.22 8.32
N LEU A 157 -12.18 -19.82 7.48
CA LEU A 157 -12.58 -20.93 6.61
C LEU A 157 -13.14 -22.12 7.42
N THR A 158 -12.52 -22.45 8.54
CA THR A 158 -12.97 -23.55 9.41
C THR A 158 -14.30 -23.24 10.05
N SER A 159 -14.61 -22.00 10.35
CA SER A 159 -15.85 -21.56 11.01
C SER A 159 -17.08 -21.53 10.08
N LEU A 160 -16.91 -21.74 8.77
CA LEU A 160 -18.04 -21.80 7.84
C LEU A 160 -18.99 -22.94 8.22
N ASP A 161 -20.29 -22.65 8.18
CA ASP A 161 -21.35 -23.60 8.51
C ASP A 161 -22.59 -23.33 7.65
N THR A 162 -23.35 -24.39 7.30
CA THR A 162 -24.56 -24.29 6.48
C THR A 162 -25.73 -23.59 7.17
N ASN A 163 -25.63 -23.35 8.48
CA ASN A 163 -26.65 -22.60 9.22
C ASN A 163 -26.39 -21.09 9.28
N MET A 164 -25.30 -20.61 8.67
CA MET A 164 -24.98 -19.17 8.63
C MET A 164 -25.99 -18.36 7.84
N ILE A 165 -26.59 -18.97 6.83
CA ILE A 165 -27.63 -18.36 6.00
C ILE A 165 -28.91 -19.17 6.16
N SER A 166 -29.93 -18.55 6.72
CA SER A 166 -31.19 -19.23 7.07
C SER A 166 -32.08 -19.51 5.85
N SER A 167 -31.98 -18.72 4.79
CA SER A 167 -32.73 -18.95 3.56
C SER A 167 -32.01 -19.96 2.66
N GLN A 168 -32.79 -20.83 1.99
CA GLN A 168 -32.28 -21.86 1.09
C GLN A 168 -32.23 -21.34 -0.34
N GLY A 169 -31.32 -21.87 -1.13
CA GLY A 169 -31.08 -21.53 -2.53
C GLY A 169 -29.60 -21.25 -2.78
N THR A 170 -29.22 -21.08 -4.02
CA THR A 170 -27.86 -20.79 -4.45
C THR A 170 -27.92 -19.58 -5.37
N ALA A 171 -27.38 -18.45 -4.94
CA ALA A 171 -27.36 -17.20 -5.68
C ALA A 171 -25.91 -16.79 -5.99
N ILE A 172 -25.33 -17.37 -7.03
CA ILE A 172 -23.96 -17.08 -7.48
C ILE A 172 -23.80 -15.60 -7.85
N SER A 173 -24.82 -14.99 -8.45
CA SER A 173 -24.83 -13.58 -8.82
C SER A 173 -24.63 -12.66 -7.61
N ALA A 174 -25.23 -12.99 -6.46
CA ALA A 174 -25.04 -12.21 -5.23
C ALA A 174 -23.59 -12.33 -4.70
N ALA A 175 -22.99 -13.51 -4.78
CA ALA A 175 -21.61 -13.74 -4.39
C ALA A 175 -20.62 -12.93 -5.26
N ILE A 176 -20.87 -12.89 -6.59
CA ILE A 176 -20.02 -12.13 -7.52
C ILE A 176 -20.12 -10.63 -7.26
N ARG A 177 -21.34 -10.08 -7.10
CA ARG A 177 -21.53 -8.66 -6.77
C ARG A 177 -20.88 -8.27 -5.45
N LEU A 178 -20.94 -9.16 -4.46
CA LEU A 178 -20.23 -8.92 -3.20
C LEU A 178 -18.71 -8.99 -3.37
N ALA A 179 -18.20 -9.94 -4.18
CA ALA A 179 -16.78 -10.07 -4.46
C ALA A 179 -16.20 -8.82 -5.16
N GLU A 180 -16.97 -8.16 -6.05
CA GLU A 180 -16.57 -6.90 -6.66
C GLU A 180 -16.24 -5.82 -5.61
N THR A 181 -16.98 -5.78 -4.51
CA THR A 181 -16.75 -4.80 -3.43
C THR A 181 -15.51 -5.07 -2.59
N TYR A 182 -14.91 -6.26 -2.73
CA TYR A 182 -13.69 -6.63 -2.02
C TYR A 182 -12.43 -6.09 -2.68
N PHE A 183 -12.50 -5.84 -3.99
CA PHE A 183 -11.34 -5.40 -4.76
C PHE A 183 -11.19 -3.89 -4.70
N ASP A 184 -9.97 -3.47 -4.42
CA ASP A 184 -9.56 -2.07 -4.39
C ASP A 184 -8.80 -1.75 -5.68
N ASP A 185 -9.23 -0.71 -6.40
CA ASP A 185 -8.60 -0.30 -7.66
C ASP A 185 -7.25 0.39 -7.45
N GLU A 186 -6.97 0.86 -6.22
CA GLU A 186 -5.73 1.57 -5.93
C GLU A 186 -4.49 0.66 -5.99
N ASN A 187 -4.64 -0.64 -5.71
CA ASN A 187 -3.51 -1.57 -5.62
C ASN A 187 -3.06 -2.18 -6.94
N GLN A 188 -3.78 -2.01 -8.05
CA GLN A 188 -3.45 -2.53 -9.39
C GLN A 188 -3.05 -4.01 -9.42
N THR A 189 -3.59 -4.84 -8.52
CA THR A 189 -3.35 -6.27 -8.46
C THR A 189 -4.28 -7.01 -9.42
N ASN A 190 -3.89 -8.20 -9.86
CA ASN A 190 -4.80 -9.07 -10.60
C ASN A 190 -5.91 -9.54 -9.67
N LYS A 191 -7.16 -9.51 -10.15
CA LYS A 191 -8.36 -9.82 -9.38
C LYS A 191 -8.87 -11.20 -9.77
N VAL A 192 -9.04 -12.09 -8.80
CA VAL A 192 -9.50 -13.46 -9.01
C VAL A 192 -10.64 -13.78 -8.06
N VAL A 193 -11.71 -14.35 -8.58
CA VAL A 193 -12.81 -14.92 -7.79
C VAL A 193 -12.84 -16.43 -8.03
N CYS A 194 -12.71 -17.20 -6.96
CA CYS A 194 -12.81 -18.65 -6.98
C CYS A 194 -14.15 -19.07 -6.36
N ILE A 195 -15.08 -19.51 -7.19
CA ILE A 195 -16.41 -19.96 -6.77
C ILE A 195 -16.34 -21.45 -6.49
N ILE A 196 -16.74 -21.87 -5.30
CA ILE A 196 -16.76 -23.28 -4.88
C ILE A 196 -18.19 -23.64 -4.52
N SER A 197 -18.79 -24.54 -5.32
CA SER A 197 -20.20 -24.95 -5.24
C SER A 197 -20.35 -26.41 -5.63
N ASP A 198 -21.52 -26.97 -5.40
CA ASP A 198 -21.90 -28.30 -5.96
C ASP A 198 -22.48 -28.20 -7.37
N GLY A 199 -22.55 -27.03 -7.96
CA GLY A 199 -22.99 -26.81 -9.34
C GLY A 199 -24.47 -26.46 -9.48
N GLU A 200 -25.24 -26.43 -8.41
CA GLU A 200 -26.65 -26.01 -8.45
C GLU A 200 -26.72 -24.46 -8.40
N ASP A 201 -27.19 -23.85 -9.46
CA ASP A 201 -27.48 -22.40 -9.50
C ASP A 201 -28.98 -22.19 -9.78
N HIS A 202 -29.62 -21.43 -8.91
CA HIS A 202 -31.04 -21.10 -9.06
C HIS A 202 -31.24 -19.64 -9.54
N GLY A 203 -30.18 -18.95 -9.97
CA GLY A 203 -30.21 -17.56 -10.42
C GLY A 203 -30.21 -17.43 -11.94
N GLU A 204 -31.17 -16.72 -12.51
CA GLU A 204 -31.29 -16.52 -13.97
C GLU A 204 -30.20 -15.58 -14.55
N ASP A 205 -29.48 -14.80 -13.72
CA ASP A 205 -28.60 -13.70 -14.16
C ASP A 205 -27.09 -13.94 -14.00
N ALA A 206 -26.67 -15.13 -13.56
CA ALA A 206 -25.25 -15.37 -13.21
C ALA A 206 -24.29 -15.10 -14.39
N LEU A 207 -24.65 -15.54 -15.62
CA LEU A 207 -23.82 -15.30 -16.81
C LEU A 207 -23.69 -13.83 -17.19
N ALA A 208 -24.73 -13.02 -16.99
CA ALA A 208 -24.69 -11.59 -17.26
C ALA A 208 -23.78 -10.87 -16.26
N VAL A 209 -23.88 -11.23 -14.98
CA VAL A 209 -23.03 -10.67 -13.92
C VAL A 209 -21.57 -11.06 -14.10
N VAL A 210 -21.27 -12.31 -14.43
CA VAL A 210 -19.90 -12.78 -14.75
C VAL A 210 -19.31 -11.98 -15.91
N LYS A 211 -20.07 -11.76 -16.98
CA LYS A 211 -19.58 -10.95 -18.12
C LYS A 211 -19.26 -9.52 -17.70
N GLN A 212 -20.15 -8.89 -16.96
CA GLN A 212 -19.94 -7.52 -16.46
C GLN A 212 -18.68 -7.43 -15.58
N ALA A 213 -18.52 -8.35 -14.63
CA ALA A 213 -17.37 -8.39 -13.74
C ALA A 213 -16.06 -8.74 -14.48
N SER A 214 -16.14 -9.57 -15.53
CA SER A 214 -14.98 -9.86 -16.39
C SER A 214 -14.51 -8.63 -17.18
N GLU A 215 -15.42 -7.75 -17.60
CA GLU A 215 -15.08 -6.46 -18.23
C GLU A 215 -14.33 -5.52 -17.26
N LEU A 216 -14.51 -5.70 -15.96
CA LEU A 216 -13.75 -5.00 -14.90
C LEU A 216 -12.39 -5.67 -14.59
N GLY A 217 -11.98 -6.64 -15.39
CA GLY A 217 -10.69 -7.31 -15.24
C GLY A 217 -10.66 -8.41 -14.18
N ILE A 218 -11.81 -8.89 -13.72
CA ILE A 218 -11.90 -10.00 -12.74
C ILE A 218 -11.87 -11.35 -13.47
N THR A 219 -10.96 -12.21 -13.05
CA THR A 219 -10.86 -13.59 -13.57
C THR A 219 -11.66 -14.56 -12.67
N PHE A 220 -12.45 -15.42 -13.26
CA PHE A 220 -13.29 -16.38 -12.54
C PHE A 220 -12.76 -17.79 -12.69
N PHE A 221 -12.68 -18.51 -11.56
CA PHE A 221 -12.48 -19.94 -11.50
C PHE A 221 -13.65 -20.59 -10.77
N THR A 222 -14.17 -21.68 -11.31
CA THR A 222 -15.24 -22.45 -10.67
C THR A 222 -14.73 -23.83 -10.32
N VAL A 223 -14.90 -24.21 -9.06
CA VAL A 223 -14.57 -25.54 -8.54
C VAL A 223 -15.86 -26.22 -8.12
N VAL A 224 -16.22 -27.27 -8.84
CA VAL A 224 -17.42 -28.08 -8.52
C VAL A 224 -17.03 -29.19 -7.56
N VAL A 225 -17.76 -29.30 -6.46
CA VAL A 225 -17.55 -30.32 -5.42
C VAL A 225 -18.78 -31.21 -5.35
N GLY A 226 -18.66 -32.44 -5.86
CA GLY A 226 -19.76 -33.39 -5.90
C GLY A 226 -19.46 -34.57 -6.83
N THR A 227 -20.33 -35.53 -6.84
CA THR A 227 -20.28 -36.68 -7.77
C THR A 227 -21.52 -36.67 -8.67
N GLU A 228 -21.40 -37.22 -9.90
CA GLU A 228 -22.52 -37.31 -10.83
C GLU A 228 -23.72 -38.12 -10.29
N LYS A 229 -23.47 -39.01 -9.32
CA LYS A 229 -24.52 -39.85 -8.73
C LYS A 229 -25.32 -39.14 -7.65
N GLY A 230 -24.75 -38.06 -7.09
CA GLY A 230 -25.33 -37.38 -5.94
C GLY A 230 -25.46 -38.26 -4.69
N SER A 231 -25.93 -37.66 -3.62
CA SER A 231 -26.24 -38.35 -2.35
C SER A 231 -27.42 -37.72 -1.67
N VAL A 232 -28.03 -38.43 -0.74
CA VAL A 232 -29.11 -37.93 0.10
C VAL A 232 -28.51 -36.91 1.11
N ILE A 233 -29.13 -35.75 1.26
CA ILE A 233 -28.74 -34.77 2.24
C ILE A 233 -29.19 -35.26 3.64
N PRO A 234 -28.30 -35.45 4.62
CA PRO A 234 -28.68 -35.82 5.97
C PRO A 234 -29.45 -34.68 6.63
N ILE A 235 -30.78 -34.83 6.73
CA ILE A 235 -31.60 -33.90 7.49
C ILE A 235 -31.49 -34.28 8.96
N GLN A 236 -30.82 -33.48 9.78
CA GLN A 236 -30.94 -33.59 11.22
C GLN A 236 -32.35 -33.14 11.63
N GLN A 237 -33.26 -34.11 11.75
CA GLN A 237 -34.51 -33.90 12.45
C GLN A 237 -34.16 -33.62 13.93
N GLY A 238 -34.41 -32.39 14.37
CA GLY A 238 -34.26 -32.05 15.78
C GLY A 238 -34.97 -33.09 16.64
N ASN A 239 -34.29 -33.56 17.67
CA ASN A 239 -34.74 -34.52 18.67
C ASN A 239 -36.09 -34.08 19.23
N SER A 240 -37.20 -34.56 18.67
CA SER A 240 -38.51 -34.50 19.31
C SER A 240 -38.49 -35.57 20.41
N ILE A 241 -38.14 -35.14 21.63
CA ILE A 241 -38.43 -35.92 22.84
C ILE A 241 -39.94 -35.96 22.94
N ALA A 242 -40.52 -37.12 22.65
CA ALA A 242 -41.89 -37.44 22.99
C ALA A 242 -42.03 -37.79 24.48
#